data_fe9139dac7c86943b157ec13b84542e2
#
_entry.id   fe9139dac7c86943b157ec13b84542e2
#
_cell.length_a   1.000
_cell.length_b   1.000
_cell.length_c   1.000
_cell.angle_alpha   90.00
_cell.angle_beta   90.00
_cell.angle_gamma   90.00
#
_symmetry.space_group_name_H-M   'P 1'
#
loop_
_entity.id
_entity.type
_entity.pdbx_description
1 polymer ?
#
loop_
_entity_poly.entity_id
_entity_poly.type
_entity_poly.pdbx_seq_one_letter_code
_entity_poly.pdbx_strand_id
1 'polypeptide(L)'
;MPRGSRKGGTVARIVVEVMLKPEIHDPQGEAILRACQRLGFGDVLGVRQGKRFELELAGTADERLLARVGELAGELLANPVIEGFAFREA
;
A
#
# COMPACT_ATOMS: atom_id res chain seq x y z
N MET A 1 12.68 -2.90 -15.59
CA MET A 1 12.45 -3.82 -16.47
C MET A 1 11.71 -4.97 -15.95
N PRO A 2 10.82 -5.32 -16.59
CA PRO A 2 10.04 -6.38 -16.12
C PRO A 2 10.80 -7.59 -16.19
N ARG A 3 10.72 -8.37 -15.30
CA ARG A 3 11.36 -9.51 -15.25
C ARG A 3 10.74 -10.30 -16.16
N GLY A 4 10.77 -10.41 -17.07
CA GLY A 4 10.35 -11.16 -18.05
C GLY A 4 9.35 -12.09 -17.70
N SER A 5 8.48 -12.29 -18.42
CA SER A 5 7.54 -13.18 -18.06
C SER A 5 8.02 -14.54 -18.10
N ARG A 6 7.64 -15.39 -17.31
CA ARG A 6 8.02 -16.69 -17.34
C ARG A 6 7.37 -17.28 -18.48
N LYS A 7 8.03 -18.04 -19.22
CA LYS A 7 7.55 -18.68 -20.33
C LYS A 7 6.42 -19.55 -19.97
N GLY A 8 5.34 -19.46 -20.57
CA GLY A 8 4.20 -20.33 -20.31
C GLY A 8 3.48 -20.07 -19.02
N GLY A 9 3.84 -19.04 -18.30
CA GLY A 9 3.21 -18.77 -17.04
C GLY A 9 2.35 -17.55 -17.09
N THR A 10 1.44 -17.44 -16.15
CA THR A 10 0.68 -16.23 -15.95
C THR A 10 1.29 -15.45 -14.80
N VAL A 11 1.02 -14.17 -14.80
CA VAL A 11 1.51 -13.28 -13.76
C VAL A 11 0.32 -12.48 -13.24
N ALA A 12 0.18 -12.46 -11.93
CA ALA A 12 -0.83 -11.63 -11.28
C ALA A 12 -0.17 -10.37 -10.75
N ARG A 13 -0.82 -9.24 -10.90
CA ARG A 13 -0.33 -7.97 -10.39
C ARG A 13 -1.27 -7.49 -9.33
N ILE A 14 -0.73 -7.29 -8.14
CA ILE A 14 -1.52 -6.94 -6.97
C ILE A 14 -0.96 -5.66 -6.38
N VAL A 15 -1.83 -4.75 -5.99
CA VAL A 15 -1.44 -3.51 -5.31
C VAL A 15 -1.81 -3.67 -3.85
N VAL A 16 -0.84 -3.39 -2.97
CA VAL A 16 -1.08 -3.39 -1.53
C VAL A 16 -0.85 -1.96 -1.04
N GLU A 17 -1.83 -1.42 -0.34
CA GLU A 17 -1.72 -0.08 0.24
C GLU A 17 -1.72 -0.19 1.75
N VAL A 18 -0.75 0.45 2.38
CA VAL A 18 -0.55 0.37 3.82
C VAL A 18 -0.67 1.77 4.40
N MET A 19 -1.52 1.93 5.40
CA MET A 19 -1.74 3.22 6.05
C MET A 19 -1.64 3.04 7.56
N LEU A 20 -1.20 4.07 8.26
CA LEU A 20 -1.31 4.07 9.71
C LEU A 20 -2.78 3.99 10.10
N LYS A 21 -3.07 3.30 11.17
CA LYS A 21 -4.43 3.25 11.69
C LYS A 21 -4.88 4.66 12.04
N PRO A 22 -6.19 4.95 11.94
CA PRO A 22 -6.66 6.33 12.14
C PRO A 22 -6.27 6.95 13.46
N GLU A 23 -6.15 6.14 14.51
CA GLU A 23 -5.81 6.65 15.84
C GLU A 23 -4.33 6.87 16.04
N ILE A 24 -3.49 6.45 15.10
CA ILE A 24 -2.06 6.61 15.23
C ILE A 24 -1.64 7.94 14.60
N HIS A 25 -0.83 8.70 15.34
CA HIS A 25 -0.34 9.98 14.89
C HIS A 25 0.58 9.81 13.69
N ASP A 26 0.45 10.68 12.70
CA ASP A 26 1.21 10.64 11.45
C ASP A 26 2.04 11.93 11.34
N PRO A 27 3.27 11.94 11.84
CA PRO A 27 4.07 13.17 11.83
C PRO A 27 4.40 13.68 10.44
N GLN A 28 4.55 12.77 9.47
CA GLN A 28 4.83 13.18 8.10
C GLN A 28 3.63 13.83 7.46
N GLY A 29 2.45 13.26 7.65
CA GLY A 29 1.22 13.87 7.15
C GLY A 29 0.98 15.23 7.78
N GLU A 30 1.27 15.36 9.07
CA GLU A 30 1.14 16.63 9.76
C GLU A 30 2.08 17.67 9.19
N ALA A 31 3.31 17.29 8.93
CA ALA A 31 4.30 18.20 8.36
C ALA A 31 3.88 18.69 6.97
N ILE A 32 3.32 17.79 6.18
CA ILE A 32 2.83 18.14 4.85
C ILE A 32 1.65 19.10 4.97
N LEU A 33 0.75 18.85 5.91
CA LEU A 33 -0.38 19.74 6.13
C LEU A 33 0.08 21.14 6.48
N ARG A 34 1.04 21.27 7.39
CA ARG A 34 1.58 22.59 7.73
C ARG A 34 2.19 23.27 6.54
N ALA A 35 2.89 22.51 5.69
CA ALA A 35 3.47 23.07 4.48
C ALA A 35 2.40 23.55 3.50
N CYS A 36 1.30 22.81 3.38
CA CYS A 36 0.19 23.24 2.54
C CYS A 36 -0.31 24.61 2.96
N GLN A 37 -0.46 24.80 4.25
CA GLN A 37 -0.97 26.07 4.75
C GLN A 37 -0.01 27.21 4.51
N ARG A 38 1.29 26.97 4.66
CA ARG A 38 2.29 27.97 4.38
C ARG A 38 2.31 28.36 2.90
N LEU A 39 2.00 27.42 2.04
CA LEU A 39 2.06 27.66 0.60
C LEU A 39 0.75 28.15 0.00
N GLY A 40 -0.24 28.41 0.83
CA GLY A 40 -1.50 28.97 0.34
C GLY A 40 -2.58 27.95 0.03
N PHE A 41 -2.38 26.69 0.41
CA PHE A 41 -3.38 25.66 0.19
C PHE A 41 -4.21 25.46 1.46
N GLY A 42 -4.81 26.51 1.95
CA GLY A 42 -5.54 26.47 3.23
C GLY A 42 -6.79 25.61 3.20
N ASP A 43 -7.23 25.19 2.03
CA ASP A 43 -8.39 24.32 1.91
C ASP A 43 -8.03 22.84 2.13
N VAL A 44 -6.75 22.52 2.28
CA VAL A 44 -6.35 21.16 2.65
C VAL A 44 -6.53 21.01 4.15
N LEU A 45 -7.47 20.18 4.56
CA LEU A 45 -7.83 20.05 5.97
C LEU A 45 -7.13 18.91 6.67
N GLY A 46 -6.56 17.98 5.94
CA GLY A 46 -5.85 16.87 6.55
C GLY A 46 -4.99 16.16 5.52
N VAL A 47 -3.94 15.53 5.99
CA VAL A 47 -3.04 14.75 5.14
C VAL A 47 -2.67 13.48 5.90
N ARG A 48 -2.81 12.34 5.24
CA ARG A 48 -2.35 11.06 5.80
C ARG A 48 -1.45 10.43 4.77
N GLN A 49 -0.30 9.95 5.21
CA GLN A 49 0.68 9.36 4.31
C GLN A 49 0.73 7.86 4.50
N GLY A 50 0.93 7.13 3.46
CA GLY A 50 1.04 5.69 3.52
C GLY A 50 2.01 5.17 2.50
N LYS A 51 2.02 3.85 2.32
CA LYS A 51 2.91 3.18 1.38
C LYS A 51 2.09 2.38 0.39
N ARG A 52 2.62 2.25 -0.80
CA ARG A 52 1.99 1.43 -1.83
C ARG A 52 3.03 0.45 -2.37
N PHE A 53 2.66 -0.80 -2.43
CA PHE A 53 3.51 -1.84 -3.00
C PHE A 53 2.82 -2.42 -4.23
N GLU A 54 3.59 -2.65 -5.26
CA GLU A 54 3.09 -3.32 -6.45
C GLU A 54 3.79 -4.66 -6.54
N LEU A 55 3.03 -5.72 -6.49
CA LEU A 55 3.57 -7.07 -6.46
C LEU A 55 3.29 -7.78 -7.77
N GLU A 56 4.27 -8.52 -8.24
CA GLU A 56 4.08 -9.43 -9.36
C GLU A 56 4.25 -10.82 -8.80
N LEU A 57 3.24 -11.66 -8.96
CA LEU A 57 3.30 -13.01 -8.48
C LEU A 57 3.05 -13.97 -9.62
N ALA A 58 3.74 -15.09 -9.59
CA ALA A 58 3.47 -16.15 -10.56
C ALA A 58 2.13 -16.76 -10.24
N GLY A 59 1.30 -16.91 -11.23
CA GLY A 59 0.00 -17.56 -11.05
C GLY A 59 -1.15 -16.64 -11.41
N THR A 60 -2.33 -17.11 -11.09
CA THR A 60 -3.57 -16.39 -11.37
C THR A 60 -4.07 -15.76 -10.08
N ALA A 61 -4.66 -14.59 -10.20
CA ALA A 61 -5.20 -13.89 -9.03
C ALA A 61 -6.50 -14.53 -8.57
N ASP A 62 -6.41 -15.71 -8.01
CA ASP A 62 -7.56 -16.43 -7.47
C ASP A 62 -7.55 -16.28 -5.95
N GLU A 63 -8.51 -16.87 -5.29
CA GLU A 63 -8.65 -16.76 -3.84
C GLU A 63 -7.42 -17.23 -3.09
N ARG A 64 -6.80 -18.29 -3.58
CA ARG A 64 -5.65 -18.84 -2.91
C ARG A 64 -4.47 -17.88 -3.00
N LEU A 65 -4.24 -17.28 -4.16
CA LEU A 65 -3.16 -16.34 -4.34
C LEU A 65 -3.43 -15.08 -3.52
N LEU A 66 -4.67 -14.61 -3.50
CA LEU A 66 -5.02 -13.41 -2.74
C LEU A 66 -4.86 -13.65 -1.24
N ALA A 67 -5.18 -14.85 -0.75
CA ALA A 67 -4.96 -15.18 0.65
C ALA A 67 -3.47 -15.12 1.00
N ARG A 68 -2.63 -15.57 0.10
CA ARG A 68 -1.18 -15.51 0.32
C ARG A 68 -0.67 -14.07 0.33
N VAL A 69 -1.26 -13.21 -0.50
CA VAL A 69 -0.90 -11.80 -0.49
C VAL A 69 -1.25 -11.18 0.85
N GLY A 70 -2.41 -11.53 1.41
CA GLY A 70 -2.80 -11.04 2.72
C GLY A 70 -1.81 -11.45 3.81
N GLU A 71 -1.33 -12.68 3.77
CA GLU A 71 -0.32 -13.14 4.72
C GLU A 71 0.97 -12.39 4.55
N LEU A 72 1.42 -12.22 3.32
CA LEU A 72 2.65 -11.50 3.03
C LEU A 72 2.55 -10.05 3.53
N ALA A 73 1.44 -9.40 3.27
CA ALA A 73 1.25 -8.01 3.66
C ALA A 73 1.32 -7.87 5.18
N GLY A 74 0.66 -8.76 5.91
CA GLY A 74 0.65 -8.70 7.36
C GLY A 74 1.97 -9.05 7.99
N GLU A 75 2.74 -9.93 7.36
CA GLU A 75 4.01 -10.36 7.93
C GLU A 75 5.19 -9.49 7.53
N LEU A 76 5.15 -8.90 6.35
CA LEU A 76 6.31 -8.24 5.82
C LEU A 76 6.09 -6.78 5.43
N LEU A 77 4.95 -6.43 4.91
CA LEU A 77 4.75 -5.11 4.32
C LEU A 77 4.19 -4.11 5.32
N ALA A 78 3.42 -4.55 6.27
CA ALA A 78 2.77 -3.67 7.24
C ALA A 78 3.14 -4.09 8.66
N ASN A 79 3.19 -3.13 9.57
CA ASN A 79 3.32 -3.40 10.98
C ASN A 79 1.89 -3.43 11.54
N PRO A 80 1.32 -4.61 11.81
CA PRO A 80 -0.09 -4.71 12.16
C PRO A 80 -0.46 -4.05 13.50
N VAL A 81 0.52 -3.70 14.30
CA VAL A 81 0.25 -3.01 15.55
C VAL A 81 -0.22 -1.58 15.26
N ILE A 82 0.39 -0.92 14.31
CA ILE A 82 0.10 0.49 14.03
C ILE A 82 -0.44 0.75 12.63
N GLU A 83 -0.40 -0.24 11.74
CA GLU A 83 -0.81 -0.06 10.34
C GLU A 83 -1.89 -1.04 9.95
N GLY A 84 -2.74 -0.60 9.04
CA GLY A 84 -3.66 -1.48 8.36
C GLY A 84 -3.29 -1.54 6.90
N PHE A 85 -3.84 -2.50 6.17
CA PHE A 85 -3.56 -2.60 4.74
C PHE A 85 -4.80 -3.08 4.00
N ALA A 86 -4.81 -2.78 2.72
CA ALA A 86 -5.81 -3.30 1.79
C ALA A 86 -5.08 -3.70 0.52
N PHE A 87 -5.63 -4.65 -0.19
CA PHE A 87 -5.00 -5.04 -1.45
C PHE A 87 -6.07 -5.33 -2.49
N ARG A 88 -5.66 -5.21 -3.74
CA ARG A 88 -6.55 -5.47 -4.86
C ARG A 88 -5.74 -5.85 -6.08
N GLU A 89 -6.39 -6.46 -7.02
CA GLU A 89 -5.76 -6.75 -8.28
C GLU A 89 -5.58 -5.44 -9.04
N ALA A 90 -4.43 -5.26 -9.62
CA ALA A 90 -4.13 -4.02 -10.33
C ALA A 90 -4.83 -3.92 -11.67
#